data_8dbb91fa05b04ef2857e086c37f57b92
#
_entry.id   8dbb91fa05b04ef2857e086c37f57b92
#
_cell.length_a   1.000
_cell.length_b   1.000
_cell.length_c   1.000
_cell.angle_alpha   90.00
_cell.angle_beta   90.00
_cell.angle_gamma   90.00
#
_symmetry.space_group_name_H-M   'P 1'
#
loop_
_entity.id
_entity.type
_entity.pdbx_description
1 polymer ?
#
loop_
_entity_poly.entity_id
_entity_poly.type
_entity_poly.pdbx_seq_one_letter_code
_entity_poly.pdbx_strand_id
1 'polypeptide(L)'
;MAIIQSQIDKNSNEFAANDANMRALVADLQAKLELIEQGGGEKARSKHTQRGKMLPRERVKQLLDPGTPFLELSPLAAFGMYDGQAPAAGIITGVGRVSGQEVVIIANDATVKGGSYLPITVKKHLRAQEIALENTLPCIYLVDSGGAFLPLQDEIFPDRDHFGRIFYNQAQLSAANIPQIGVVMGSCTAGGAYVPAMSDESIIVKNQGTIFLGGPPLVKAATGEIVDAESLGGAEVHCSRSGVTDHFALDDRHALQLAREAVSYLNRKKDNPLEMRESVSPAYPIEEIYGIVSRDTRYPYKVKEVIARLIDGSDFHEFKARYGKTLVCGFARIHGYPVGIVANNGILFSDSALKGTHFIQMCNKRNIPLIFLQNVSGFMVGKASENSGIAKDGAKMVTAVATSHVPKFTIIIGGSFGAGNYAMCGRAYQPRMLWMWPNARISVMGGEQASSVLATIRRDAVEAAGETWSVDDEEAFKQPIRDSYEQEGHPYHATARLWDDGVIDPIDTRHVLGLALSAAMNAPINEGKHGIFRM
;
A
#
# COMPACT_ATOMS: atom_id res chain seq x y z
N MET A 1 -28.44 18.74 -2.63
CA MET A 1 -27.47 17.90 -1.86
C MET A 1 -27.18 18.65 -0.59
N ALA A 2 -26.95 17.97 0.51
CA ALA A 2 -26.82 18.62 1.81
C ALA A 2 -25.34 18.68 2.21
N ILE A 3 -24.80 19.89 2.33
CA ILE A 3 -23.48 20.13 2.90
C ILE A 3 -23.50 19.63 4.35
N ILE A 4 -22.55 18.78 4.72
CA ILE A 4 -22.38 18.35 6.11
C ILE A 4 -22.13 19.59 6.96
N GLN A 5 -22.97 19.80 7.99
CA GLN A 5 -22.76 20.88 8.96
C GLN A 5 -21.83 20.38 10.05
N SER A 6 -20.63 20.96 10.15
CA SER A 6 -19.68 20.62 11.20
C SER A 6 -20.21 21.04 12.58
N GLN A 7 -20.01 20.17 13.57
CA GLN A 7 -20.41 20.36 14.96
C GLN A 7 -19.21 20.38 15.91
N ILE A 8 -18.00 20.61 15.37
CA ILE A 8 -16.78 20.61 16.15
C ILE A 8 -16.63 21.94 16.90
N ASP A 9 -16.34 21.85 18.19
CA ASP A 9 -15.85 22.97 18.97
C ASP A 9 -14.31 23.02 18.93
N LYS A 10 -13.77 23.86 18.05
CA LYS A 10 -12.33 24.05 17.88
C LYS A 10 -11.63 24.67 19.10
N ASN A 11 -12.39 25.28 20.00
CA ASN A 11 -11.88 25.92 21.20
C ASN A 11 -11.88 24.97 22.41
N SER A 12 -12.38 23.73 22.24
CA SER A 12 -12.39 22.76 23.33
C SER A 12 -10.99 22.25 23.66
N ASN A 13 -10.75 21.96 24.93
CA ASN A 13 -9.51 21.35 25.39
C ASN A 13 -9.27 19.98 24.76
N GLU A 14 -10.33 19.23 24.43
CA GLU A 14 -10.27 17.95 23.76
C GLU A 14 -9.72 18.10 22.33
N PHE A 15 -10.26 19.04 21.55
CA PHE A 15 -9.79 19.32 20.21
C PHE A 15 -8.30 19.71 20.22
N ALA A 16 -7.89 20.60 21.11
CA ALA A 16 -6.50 21.02 21.24
C ALA A 16 -5.56 19.85 21.61
N ALA A 17 -6.00 18.98 22.53
CA ALA A 17 -5.22 17.82 22.95
C ALA A 17 -5.09 16.77 21.84
N ASN A 18 -6.15 16.54 21.06
CA ASN A 18 -6.13 15.65 19.91
C ASN A 18 -5.21 16.19 18.80
N ASP A 19 -5.33 17.49 18.47
CA ASP A 19 -4.49 18.16 17.48
C ASP A 19 -3.01 18.05 17.84
N ALA A 20 -2.64 18.35 19.08
CA ALA A 20 -1.26 18.24 19.55
C ALA A 20 -0.73 16.80 19.46
N ASN A 21 -1.54 15.80 19.83
CA ASN A 21 -1.18 14.40 19.74
C ASN A 21 -0.96 13.96 18.28
N MET A 22 -1.88 14.31 17.37
CA MET A 22 -1.77 13.92 15.97
C MET A 22 -0.57 14.57 15.30
N ARG A 23 -0.29 15.85 15.61
CA ARG A 23 0.92 16.53 15.10
C ARG A 23 2.21 15.85 15.57
N ALA A 24 2.24 15.37 16.81
CA ALA A 24 3.40 14.61 17.31
C ALA A 24 3.59 13.29 16.55
N LEU A 25 2.50 12.57 16.29
CA LEU A 25 2.55 11.33 15.48
C LEU A 25 2.97 11.59 14.03
N VAL A 26 2.48 12.67 13.44
CA VAL A 26 2.87 13.07 12.07
C VAL A 26 4.33 13.49 12.02
N ALA A 27 4.82 14.26 12.99
CA ALA A 27 6.22 14.64 13.06
C ALA A 27 7.15 13.41 13.20
N ASP A 28 6.75 12.42 14.00
CA ASP A 28 7.47 11.16 14.12
C ASP A 28 7.47 10.37 12.79
N LEU A 29 6.33 10.32 12.08
CA LEU A 29 6.25 9.72 10.74
C LEU A 29 7.19 10.41 9.74
N GLN A 30 7.17 11.74 9.69
CA GLN A 30 8.04 12.53 8.80
C GLN A 30 9.52 12.26 9.06
N ALA A 31 9.95 12.26 10.33
CA ALA A 31 11.33 11.95 10.69
C ALA A 31 11.77 10.55 10.23
N LYS A 32 10.87 9.55 10.29
CA LYS A 32 11.14 8.20 9.79
C LYS A 32 11.23 8.16 8.27
N LEU A 33 10.37 8.87 7.56
CA LEU A 33 10.42 8.97 6.10
C LEU A 33 11.72 9.63 5.64
N GLU A 34 12.13 10.73 6.27
CA GLU A 34 13.41 11.39 5.99
C GLU A 34 14.61 10.46 6.21
N LEU A 35 14.57 9.64 7.27
CA LEU A 35 15.61 8.64 7.52
C LEU A 35 15.67 7.59 6.41
N ILE A 36 14.53 7.08 5.99
CA ILE A 36 14.43 6.05 4.94
C ILE A 36 14.92 6.59 3.58
N GLU A 37 14.72 7.87 3.30
CA GLU A 37 15.21 8.51 2.07
C GLU A 37 16.74 8.49 1.93
N GLN A 38 17.48 8.32 3.03
CA GLN A 38 18.94 8.20 3.00
C GLN A 38 19.42 6.85 2.39
N GLY A 39 18.54 5.88 2.18
CA GLY A 39 18.91 4.59 1.62
C GLY A 39 19.96 3.88 2.47
N GLY A 40 21.01 3.36 1.84
CA GLY A 40 22.11 2.64 2.49
C GLY A 40 23.08 3.50 3.32
N GLY A 41 22.75 4.76 3.55
CA GLY A 41 23.57 5.71 4.33
C GLY A 41 24.72 6.33 3.54
N GLU A 42 25.41 7.30 4.16
CA GLU A 42 26.37 8.19 3.50
C GLU A 42 27.51 7.44 2.77
N LYS A 43 28.12 6.43 3.42
CA LYS A 43 29.22 5.66 2.82
C LYS A 43 28.79 4.93 1.54
N ALA A 44 27.61 4.32 1.54
CA ALA A 44 27.11 3.60 0.38
C ALA A 44 26.70 4.57 -0.74
N ARG A 45 26.06 5.69 -0.40
CA ARG A 45 25.69 6.76 -1.34
C ARG A 45 26.93 7.36 -2.01
N SER A 46 27.96 7.75 -1.23
CA SER A 46 29.22 8.28 -1.76
C SER A 46 29.89 7.29 -2.71
N LYS A 47 29.96 6.01 -2.34
CA LYS A 47 30.50 4.95 -3.22
C LYS A 47 29.70 4.81 -4.52
N HIS A 48 28.37 4.96 -4.46
CA HIS A 48 27.48 4.88 -5.60
C HIS A 48 27.70 6.05 -6.58
N THR A 49 27.73 7.28 -6.06
CA THR A 49 27.90 8.48 -6.88
C THR A 49 29.33 8.64 -7.44
N GLN A 50 30.37 8.18 -6.73
CA GLN A 50 31.75 8.12 -7.24
C GLN A 50 31.91 7.23 -8.47
N ARG A 51 30.97 6.31 -8.71
CA ARG A 51 30.92 5.49 -9.93
C ARG A 51 30.20 6.16 -11.09
N GLY A 52 29.82 7.43 -10.96
CA GLY A 52 29.09 8.20 -11.96
C GLY A 52 27.58 7.87 -12.01
N LYS A 53 27.05 7.15 -11.02
CA LYS A 53 25.63 6.78 -10.95
C LYS A 53 24.81 7.84 -10.20
N MET A 54 23.60 8.09 -10.68
CA MET A 54 22.60 8.86 -9.94
C MET A 54 22.05 8.04 -8.78
N LEU A 55 21.70 8.71 -7.67
CA LEU A 55 20.98 8.05 -6.58
C LEU A 55 19.59 7.57 -7.04
N PRO A 56 19.09 6.44 -6.51
CA PRO A 56 17.82 5.85 -6.99
C PRO A 56 16.62 6.81 -6.91
N ARG A 57 16.49 7.60 -5.84
CA ARG A 57 15.42 8.61 -5.74
C ARG A 57 15.57 9.75 -6.75
N GLU A 58 16.81 10.12 -7.10
CA GLU A 58 17.08 11.10 -8.16
C GLU A 58 16.69 10.53 -9.53
N ARG A 59 16.97 9.24 -9.80
CA ARG A 59 16.54 8.55 -11.02
C ARG A 59 15.02 8.61 -11.16
N VAL A 60 14.28 8.27 -10.10
CA VAL A 60 12.81 8.36 -10.09
C VAL A 60 12.35 9.80 -10.34
N LYS A 61 12.90 10.77 -9.61
CA LYS A 61 12.55 12.19 -9.76
C LYS A 61 12.79 12.73 -11.18
N GLN A 62 13.87 12.32 -11.84
CA GLN A 62 14.19 12.75 -13.20
C GLN A 62 13.37 12.01 -14.28
N LEU A 63 12.89 10.80 -13.97
CA LEU A 63 12.01 10.05 -14.86
C LEU A 63 10.62 10.67 -14.94
N LEU A 64 10.11 11.20 -13.83
CA LEU A 64 8.79 11.81 -13.71
C LEU A 64 8.64 13.09 -14.53
N ASP A 65 7.42 13.39 -14.93
CA ASP A 65 7.10 14.68 -15.53
C ASP A 65 7.29 15.81 -14.51
N PRO A 66 7.91 16.94 -14.91
CA PRO A 66 8.16 18.04 -13.99
C PRO A 66 6.88 18.53 -13.31
N GLY A 67 6.94 18.71 -11.98
CA GLY A 67 5.81 19.21 -11.20
C GLY A 67 4.66 18.23 -10.97
N THR A 68 4.81 16.98 -11.40
CA THR A 68 3.80 15.94 -11.12
C THR A 68 4.11 15.19 -9.83
N PRO A 69 3.09 14.76 -9.07
CA PRO A 69 3.29 14.01 -7.84
C PRO A 69 3.74 12.57 -8.12
N PHE A 70 4.44 12.00 -7.15
CA PHE A 70 4.77 10.58 -7.09
C PHE A 70 4.05 9.95 -5.89
N LEU A 71 3.13 9.03 -6.16
CA LEU A 71 2.47 8.25 -5.12
C LEU A 71 3.39 7.07 -4.74
N GLU A 72 4.33 7.32 -3.82
CA GLU A 72 5.23 6.27 -3.34
C GLU A 72 4.46 5.22 -2.54
N LEU A 73 4.71 3.95 -2.83
CA LEU A 73 4.08 2.81 -2.17
C LEU A 73 5.02 2.21 -1.13
N SER A 74 4.48 2.04 0.09
CA SER A 74 5.17 1.37 1.21
C SER A 74 6.60 1.88 1.46
N PRO A 75 6.84 3.20 1.62
CA PRO A 75 8.18 3.73 1.86
C PRO A 75 8.82 3.17 3.13
N LEU A 76 8.03 2.81 4.15
CA LEU A 76 8.48 2.20 5.40
C LEU A 76 8.53 0.66 5.37
N ALA A 77 8.46 0.03 4.19
CA ALA A 77 8.66 -1.42 4.10
C ALA A 77 10.01 -1.85 4.70
N ALA A 78 10.01 -2.94 5.46
CA ALA A 78 11.14 -3.45 6.25
C ALA A 78 11.60 -2.54 7.41
N PHE A 79 10.86 -1.49 7.77
CA PHE A 79 11.23 -0.63 8.90
C PHE A 79 11.38 -1.44 10.20
N GLY A 80 12.56 -1.33 10.85
CA GLY A 80 12.90 -2.11 12.05
C GLY A 80 13.14 -3.60 11.83
N MET A 81 13.04 -4.11 10.59
CA MET A 81 13.42 -5.48 10.22
C MET A 81 14.89 -5.52 9.75
N TYR A 82 15.49 -6.72 9.75
CA TYR A 82 16.87 -6.95 9.29
C TYR A 82 17.89 -6.01 9.95
N ASP A 83 17.77 -5.78 11.26
CA ASP A 83 18.61 -4.86 12.05
C ASP A 83 18.65 -3.42 11.48
N GLY A 84 17.56 -2.98 10.87
CA GLY A 84 17.45 -1.66 10.24
C GLY A 84 18.26 -1.48 8.94
N GLN A 85 18.83 -2.55 8.40
CA GLN A 85 19.74 -2.49 7.24
C GLN A 85 19.05 -2.57 5.88
N ALA A 86 17.72 -2.53 5.84
CA ALA A 86 16.93 -2.62 4.61
C ALA A 86 15.90 -1.48 4.47
N PRO A 87 16.34 -0.20 4.49
CA PRO A 87 15.42 0.93 4.33
C PRO A 87 14.62 0.80 3.02
N ALA A 88 13.33 1.09 3.09
CA ALA A 88 12.37 0.92 1.98
C ALA A 88 12.39 -0.48 1.34
N ALA A 89 12.84 -1.51 2.07
CA ALA A 89 13.08 -2.86 1.54
C ALA A 89 14.10 -2.90 0.38
N GLY A 90 14.99 -1.92 0.25
CA GLY A 90 15.99 -1.83 -0.83
C GLY A 90 15.39 -1.57 -2.22
N ILE A 91 14.13 -1.14 -2.30
CA ILE A 91 13.43 -0.90 -3.57
C ILE A 91 12.40 0.24 -3.43
N ILE A 92 12.40 1.17 -4.37
CA ILE A 92 11.43 2.25 -4.44
C ILE A 92 10.33 1.84 -5.41
N THR A 93 9.08 1.91 -4.98
CA THR A 93 7.91 1.59 -5.82
C THR A 93 6.86 2.70 -5.71
N GLY A 94 6.17 2.98 -6.79
CA GLY A 94 5.11 3.99 -6.77
C GLY A 94 4.45 4.20 -8.11
N VAL A 95 3.42 5.02 -8.11
CA VAL A 95 2.72 5.47 -9.32
C VAL A 95 3.09 6.92 -9.59
N GLY A 96 3.50 7.20 -10.82
CA GLY A 96 3.84 8.56 -11.24
C GLY A 96 3.50 8.81 -12.70
N ARG A 97 3.70 10.04 -13.16
CA ARG A 97 3.45 10.42 -14.55
C ARG A 97 4.77 10.53 -15.31
N VAL A 98 4.86 9.83 -16.43
CA VAL A 98 6.00 9.87 -17.36
C VAL A 98 5.47 10.11 -18.77
N SER A 99 5.95 11.15 -19.44
CA SER A 99 5.48 11.55 -20.78
C SER A 99 3.96 11.58 -20.92
N GLY A 100 3.28 12.11 -19.89
CA GLY A 100 1.83 12.24 -19.84
C GLY A 100 1.07 10.98 -19.43
N GLN A 101 1.73 9.81 -19.32
CA GLN A 101 1.13 8.53 -18.95
C GLN A 101 1.34 8.22 -17.47
N GLU A 102 0.32 7.69 -16.78
CA GLU A 102 0.49 7.12 -15.45
C GLU A 102 1.13 5.74 -15.55
N VAL A 103 2.20 5.53 -14.80
CA VAL A 103 3.01 4.30 -14.84
C VAL A 103 3.36 3.85 -13.42
N VAL A 104 3.60 2.55 -13.24
CA VAL A 104 4.24 2.02 -12.05
C VAL A 104 5.75 2.04 -12.24
N ILE A 105 6.46 2.64 -11.29
CA ILE A 105 7.92 2.68 -11.26
C ILE A 105 8.41 1.72 -10.19
N ILE A 106 9.38 0.89 -10.54
CA ILE A 106 10.03 -0.08 -9.65
C ILE A 106 11.53 0.12 -9.79
N ALA A 107 12.17 0.73 -8.78
CA ALA A 107 13.57 1.13 -8.83
C ALA A 107 14.37 0.46 -7.71
N ASN A 108 15.38 -0.34 -8.05
CA ASN A 108 16.28 -0.92 -7.07
C ASN A 108 17.13 0.16 -6.40
N ASP A 109 17.35 0.04 -5.11
CA ASP A 109 18.31 0.86 -4.37
C ASP A 109 19.61 0.07 -4.14
N ALA A 110 20.57 0.23 -5.05
CA ALA A 110 21.87 -0.43 -4.93
C ALA A 110 22.73 0.08 -3.77
N THR A 111 22.34 1.18 -3.10
CA THR A 111 22.99 1.63 -1.86
C THR A 111 22.62 0.74 -0.67
N VAL A 112 21.49 0.02 -0.77
CA VAL A 112 20.99 -0.94 0.23
C VAL A 112 21.38 -2.35 -0.18
N LYS A 113 22.32 -2.97 0.56
CA LYS A 113 22.78 -4.35 0.29
C LYS A 113 23.16 -4.64 -1.17
N GLY A 114 23.64 -3.62 -1.92
CA GLY A 114 23.97 -3.78 -3.35
C GLY A 114 22.75 -4.04 -4.24
N GLY A 115 21.55 -3.64 -3.84
CA GLY A 115 20.31 -3.92 -4.55
C GLY A 115 19.86 -5.38 -4.47
N SER A 116 20.37 -6.16 -3.51
CA SER A 116 19.96 -7.55 -3.32
C SER A 116 18.52 -7.64 -2.82
N TYR A 117 17.79 -8.64 -3.30
CA TYR A 117 16.42 -8.90 -2.88
C TYR A 117 16.38 -9.70 -1.58
N LEU A 118 15.77 -9.13 -0.56
CA LEU A 118 15.33 -9.79 0.66
C LEU A 118 13.89 -10.33 0.48
N PRO A 119 13.37 -11.19 1.36
CA PRO A 119 11.98 -11.66 1.27
C PRO A 119 10.98 -10.52 1.16
N ILE A 120 11.16 -9.46 1.96
CA ILE A 120 10.29 -8.26 1.93
C ILE A 120 10.46 -7.43 0.64
N THR A 121 11.65 -7.43 0.03
CA THR A 121 11.89 -6.77 -1.26
C THR A 121 11.07 -7.44 -2.38
N VAL A 122 11.06 -8.78 -2.40
CA VAL A 122 10.23 -9.57 -3.31
C VAL A 122 8.75 -9.22 -3.11
N LYS A 123 8.27 -9.26 -1.87
CA LYS A 123 6.88 -8.93 -1.54
C LYS A 123 6.47 -7.53 -2.00
N LYS A 124 7.35 -6.53 -1.84
CA LYS A 124 7.12 -5.15 -2.30
C LYS A 124 7.09 -5.05 -3.83
N HIS A 125 8.00 -5.72 -4.52
CA HIS A 125 8.01 -5.79 -5.99
C HIS A 125 6.72 -6.44 -6.53
N LEU A 126 6.33 -7.58 -5.97
CA LEU A 126 5.09 -8.27 -6.35
C LEU A 126 3.85 -7.39 -6.13
N ARG A 127 3.82 -6.63 -5.02
CA ARG A 127 2.71 -5.69 -4.77
C ARG A 127 2.66 -4.57 -5.81
N ALA A 128 3.79 -4.05 -6.24
CA ALA A 128 3.84 -3.04 -7.31
C ALA A 128 3.30 -3.59 -8.64
N GLN A 129 3.67 -4.84 -8.98
CA GLN A 129 3.15 -5.51 -10.18
C GLN A 129 1.65 -5.83 -10.07
N GLU A 130 1.15 -6.19 -8.89
CA GLU A 130 -0.28 -6.36 -8.63
C GLU A 130 -1.06 -5.06 -8.88
N ILE A 131 -0.55 -3.92 -8.35
CA ILE A 131 -1.13 -2.60 -8.60
C ILE A 131 -1.10 -2.25 -10.09
N ALA A 132 -0.02 -2.58 -10.79
CA ALA A 132 0.08 -2.38 -12.23
C ALA A 132 -0.99 -3.20 -12.99
N LEU A 133 -1.14 -4.47 -12.65
CA LEU A 133 -2.13 -5.36 -13.27
C LEU A 133 -3.56 -4.87 -13.04
N GLU A 134 -3.90 -4.61 -11.77
CA GLU A 134 -5.25 -4.22 -11.38
C GLU A 134 -5.69 -2.88 -11.95
N ASN A 135 -4.75 -1.97 -12.18
CA ASN A 135 -5.00 -0.63 -12.70
C ASN A 135 -4.56 -0.47 -14.17
N THR A 136 -4.11 -1.55 -14.81
CA THR A 136 -3.64 -1.55 -16.21
C THR A 136 -2.58 -0.46 -16.46
N LEU A 137 -1.58 -0.36 -15.58
CA LEU A 137 -0.52 0.65 -15.65
C LEU A 137 0.76 0.06 -16.24
N PRO A 138 1.40 0.69 -17.24
CA PRO A 138 2.73 0.29 -17.71
C PRO A 138 3.72 0.26 -16.56
N CYS A 139 4.69 -0.66 -16.61
CA CYS A 139 5.76 -0.76 -15.62
C CYS A 139 7.08 -0.25 -16.19
N ILE A 140 7.82 0.53 -15.40
CA ILE A 140 9.21 0.91 -15.66
C ILE A 140 10.07 0.36 -14.55
N TYR A 141 11.02 -0.53 -14.91
CA TYR A 141 11.97 -1.14 -14.01
C TYR A 141 13.34 -0.45 -14.13
N LEU A 142 13.75 0.29 -13.09
CA LEU A 142 15.10 0.86 -13.00
C LEU A 142 15.98 -0.15 -12.27
N VAL A 143 16.69 -0.99 -13.03
CA VAL A 143 17.37 -2.17 -12.50
C VAL A 143 18.81 -1.86 -12.13
N ASP A 144 19.15 -2.11 -10.87
CA ASP A 144 20.51 -2.05 -10.32
C ASP A 144 20.59 -3.04 -9.13
N SER A 145 20.63 -4.34 -9.44
CA SER A 145 20.41 -5.41 -8.47
C SER A 145 21.48 -6.48 -8.50
N GLY A 146 21.94 -6.86 -7.32
CA GLY A 146 22.82 -8.02 -7.12
C GLY A 146 22.13 -9.38 -7.15
N GLY A 147 20.80 -9.45 -7.41
CA GLY A 147 20.01 -10.67 -7.38
C GLY A 147 19.49 -11.02 -5.98
N ALA A 148 19.21 -12.30 -5.70
CA ALA A 148 18.70 -12.76 -4.43
C ALA A 148 19.76 -12.65 -3.31
N PHE A 149 19.35 -12.27 -2.11
CA PHE A 149 20.20 -12.27 -0.92
C PHE A 149 20.45 -13.70 -0.45
N LEU A 150 21.57 -14.28 -0.83
CA LEU A 150 21.88 -15.71 -0.65
C LEU A 150 21.71 -16.25 0.77
N PRO A 151 22.03 -15.53 1.85
CA PRO A 151 21.81 -16.02 3.21
C PRO A 151 20.35 -16.35 3.56
N LEU A 152 19.37 -15.83 2.81
CA LEU A 152 17.94 -16.07 2.99
C LEU A 152 17.30 -16.69 1.74
N GLN A 153 18.07 -17.49 0.98
CA GLN A 153 17.64 -17.99 -0.32
C GLN A 153 16.38 -18.88 -0.24
N ASP A 154 16.20 -19.62 0.83
CA ASP A 154 15.04 -20.47 1.12
C ASP A 154 13.74 -19.67 1.33
N GLU A 155 13.84 -18.44 1.83
CA GLU A 155 12.71 -17.51 1.96
C GLU A 155 12.48 -16.62 0.72
N ILE A 156 13.32 -16.75 -0.32
CA ILE A 156 13.28 -15.90 -1.52
C ILE A 156 12.97 -16.69 -2.79
N PHE A 157 13.45 -17.94 -2.90
CA PHE A 157 13.50 -18.63 -4.18
C PHE A 157 12.38 -19.65 -4.42
N PRO A 158 12.07 -20.61 -3.49
CA PRO A 158 11.38 -21.84 -3.89
C PRO A 158 9.85 -21.77 -3.93
N ASP A 159 9.20 -20.80 -3.30
CA ASP A 159 7.74 -20.78 -3.16
C ASP A 159 7.05 -19.95 -4.25
N ARG A 160 5.72 -20.10 -4.31
CA ARG A 160 4.85 -19.49 -5.33
C ARG A 160 5.01 -17.98 -5.42
N ASP A 161 5.04 -17.27 -4.29
CA ASP A 161 5.10 -15.80 -4.20
C ASP A 161 6.52 -15.31 -3.86
N HIS A 162 7.53 -16.07 -4.30
CA HIS A 162 8.94 -15.75 -4.21
C HIS A 162 9.47 -15.11 -5.51
N PHE A 163 10.77 -15.04 -5.65
CA PHE A 163 11.45 -14.28 -6.71
C PHE A 163 11.01 -14.66 -8.12
N GLY A 164 10.75 -15.96 -8.38
CA GLY A 164 10.25 -16.43 -9.68
C GLY A 164 8.88 -15.85 -10.05
N ARG A 165 8.06 -15.45 -9.08
CA ARG A 165 6.76 -14.84 -9.33
C ARG A 165 6.87 -13.47 -10.02
N ILE A 166 7.97 -12.75 -9.81
CA ILE A 166 8.24 -11.47 -10.48
C ILE A 166 8.20 -11.66 -12.00
N PHE A 167 8.89 -12.69 -12.50
CA PHE A 167 9.00 -12.99 -13.94
C PHE A 167 7.69 -13.53 -14.51
N TYR A 168 7.02 -14.40 -13.75
CA TYR A 168 5.68 -14.86 -14.11
C TYR A 168 4.71 -13.68 -14.28
N ASN A 169 4.68 -12.76 -13.32
CA ASN A 169 3.84 -11.58 -13.38
C ASN A 169 4.22 -10.68 -14.56
N GLN A 170 5.50 -10.49 -14.83
CA GLN A 170 5.98 -9.68 -15.96
C GLN A 170 5.47 -10.23 -17.29
N ALA A 171 5.54 -11.55 -17.48
CA ALA A 171 4.98 -12.20 -18.67
C ALA A 171 3.46 -12.06 -18.76
N GLN A 172 2.73 -12.18 -17.63
CA GLN A 172 1.28 -12.00 -17.60
C GLN A 172 0.86 -10.55 -17.87
N LEU A 173 1.62 -9.58 -17.36
CA LEU A 173 1.40 -8.16 -17.63
C LEU A 173 1.55 -7.84 -19.12
N SER A 174 2.64 -8.28 -19.75
CA SER A 174 2.85 -8.14 -21.19
C SER A 174 1.74 -8.82 -22.00
N ALA A 175 1.36 -10.06 -21.65
CA ALA A 175 0.25 -10.77 -22.28
C ALA A 175 -1.11 -10.07 -22.13
N ALA A 176 -1.29 -9.26 -21.06
CA ALA A 176 -2.47 -8.43 -20.84
C ALA A 176 -2.37 -7.04 -21.52
N ASN A 177 -1.41 -6.85 -22.42
CA ASN A 177 -1.11 -5.56 -23.08
C ASN A 177 -0.79 -4.42 -22.10
N ILE A 178 -0.12 -4.76 -21.00
CA ILE A 178 0.44 -3.79 -20.05
C ILE A 178 1.94 -3.71 -20.32
N PRO A 179 2.42 -2.62 -20.92
CA PRO A 179 3.81 -2.48 -21.34
C PRO A 179 4.82 -2.59 -20.19
N GLN A 180 5.94 -3.25 -20.47
CA GLN A 180 7.04 -3.48 -19.54
C GLN A 180 8.31 -2.87 -20.12
N ILE A 181 8.90 -1.88 -19.46
CA ILE A 181 10.12 -1.19 -19.91
C ILE A 181 11.22 -1.43 -18.87
N GLY A 182 12.30 -2.08 -19.29
CA GLY A 182 13.48 -2.35 -18.46
C GLY A 182 14.59 -1.35 -18.71
N VAL A 183 15.14 -0.72 -17.67
CA VAL A 183 16.27 0.21 -17.75
C VAL A 183 17.39 -0.31 -16.86
N VAL A 184 18.44 -0.83 -17.46
CA VAL A 184 19.59 -1.43 -16.75
C VAL A 184 20.62 -0.36 -16.46
N MET A 185 20.61 0.11 -15.21
CA MET A 185 21.43 1.22 -14.72
C MET A 185 22.56 0.72 -13.79
N GLY A 186 22.75 -0.57 -13.71
CA GLY A 186 23.75 -1.21 -12.88
C GLY A 186 23.80 -2.70 -13.09
N SER A 187 24.24 -3.41 -12.07
CA SER A 187 24.31 -4.87 -12.12
C SER A 187 22.93 -5.49 -12.27
N CYS A 188 22.85 -6.51 -13.11
CA CYS A 188 21.66 -7.32 -13.33
C CYS A 188 22.10 -8.78 -13.45
N THR A 189 22.19 -9.46 -12.29
CA THR A 189 22.88 -10.75 -12.17
C THR A 189 21.89 -11.87 -11.80
N ALA A 190 22.17 -13.06 -12.28
CA ALA A 190 21.42 -14.28 -12.03
C ALA A 190 19.93 -14.14 -12.41
N GLY A 191 19.01 -14.47 -11.51
CA GLY A 191 17.57 -14.31 -11.77
C GLY A 191 17.16 -12.88 -12.14
N GLY A 192 17.86 -11.86 -11.61
CA GLY A 192 17.61 -10.46 -11.96
C GLY A 192 17.80 -10.15 -13.45
N ALA A 193 18.60 -10.93 -14.18
CA ALA A 193 18.82 -10.77 -15.61
C ALA A 193 17.54 -10.95 -16.44
N TYR A 194 16.54 -11.66 -15.90
CA TYR A 194 15.26 -11.84 -16.59
C TYR A 194 14.38 -10.59 -16.59
N VAL A 195 14.55 -9.67 -15.63
CA VAL A 195 13.74 -8.43 -15.60
C VAL A 195 13.88 -7.64 -16.91
N PRO A 196 15.07 -7.23 -17.37
CA PRO A 196 15.21 -6.58 -18.66
C PRO A 196 14.99 -7.51 -19.85
N ALA A 197 15.41 -8.78 -19.77
CA ALA A 197 15.29 -9.73 -20.88
C ALA A 197 13.83 -10.14 -21.18
N MET A 198 12.91 -9.95 -20.25
CA MET A 198 11.47 -10.21 -20.41
C MET A 198 10.64 -8.91 -20.52
N SER A 199 11.28 -7.75 -20.51
CA SER A 199 10.61 -6.48 -20.80
C SER A 199 10.27 -6.40 -22.29
N ASP A 200 9.20 -5.68 -22.63
CA ASP A 200 8.80 -5.47 -24.01
C ASP A 200 9.81 -4.57 -24.75
N GLU A 201 10.47 -3.69 -23.99
CA GLU A 201 11.53 -2.81 -24.46
C GLU A 201 12.58 -2.62 -23.35
N SER A 202 13.86 -2.65 -23.71
CA SER A 202 14.95 -2.58 -22.73
C SER A 202 16.08 -1.64 -23.14
N ILE A 203 16.62 -0.95 -22.13
CA ILE A 203 17.63 0.10 -22.24
C ILE A 203 18.79 -0.29 -21.32
N ILE A 204 20.04 -0.11 -21.76
CA ILE A 204 21.22 -0.39 -20.92
C ILE A 204 22.21 0.77 -20.92
N VAL A 205 22.74 1.13 -19.75
CA VAL A 205 23.73 2.20 -19.58
C VAL A 205 25.14 1.67 -19.81
N LYS A 206 25.85 2.31 -20.72
CA LYS A 206 27.28 2.04 -21.04
C LYS A 206 28.15 2.05 -19.78
N ASN A 207 29.06 1.07 -19.66
CA ASN A 207 30.05 0.94 -18.58
C ASN A 207 29.46 0.90 -17.15
N GLN A 208 28.15 0.76 -17.02
CA GLN A 208 27.45 0.67 -15.73
C GLN A 208 26.48 -0.51 -15.70
N GLY A 209 25.67 -0.62 -16.73
CA GLY A 209 24.69 -1.70 -16.89
C GLY A 209 25.37 -3.00 -17.32
N THR A 210 25.06 -4.09 -16.63
CA THR A 210 25.50 -5.43 -17.02
C THR A 210 24.36 -6.43 -16.84
N ILE A 211 24.23 -7.36 -17.79
CA ILE A 211 23.23 -8.44 -17.74
C ILE A 211 23.96 -9.76 -17.97
N PHE A 212 23.89 -10.66 -17.01
CA PHE A 212 24.40 -12.03 -17.19
C PHE A 212 23.78 -12.99 -16.16
N LEU A 213 23.54 -14.23 -16.57
CA LEU A 213 23.05 -15.29 -15.68
C LEU A 213 24.13 -15.73 -14.69
N GLY A 214 25.39 -15.76 -15.13
CA GLY A 214 26.56 -16.02 -14.28
C GLY A 214 27.58 -14.92 -14.42
N GLY A 215 27.90 -14.21 -13.34
CA GLY A 215 28.92 -13.16 -13.34
C GLY A 215 30.34 -13.72 -13.50
N PRO A 216 31.37 -12.85 -13.73
CA PRO A 216 32.75 -13.25 -13.98
C PRO A 216 33.31 -14.28 -12.99
N PRO A 217 33.03 -14.20 -11.67
CA PRO A 217 33.51 -15.22 -10.72
C PRO A 217 32.91 -16.62 -10.98
N LEU A 218 31.63 -16.68 -11.36
CA LEU A 218 30.96 -17.95 -11.65
C LEU A 218 31.47 -18.53 -12.98
N VAL A 219 31.67 -17.71 -14.01
CA VAL A 219 32.24 -18.13 -15.30
C VAL A 219 33.63 -18.72 -15.07
N LYS A 220 34.49 -18.04 -14.31
CA LYS A 220 35.83 -18.55 -13.96
C LYS A 220 35.76 -19.88 -13.22
N ALA A 221 34.86 -20.04 -12.28
CA ALA A 221 34.71 -21.27 -11.52
C ALA A 221 34.18 -22.44 -12.38
N ALA A 222 33.24 -22.15 -13.30
CA ALA A 222 32.60 -23.17 -14.12
C ALA A 222 33.39 -23.57 -15.34
N THR A 223 34.07 -22.64 -16.00
CA THR A 223 34.73 -22.87 -17.31
C THR A 223 36.24 -22.61 -17.28
N GLY A 224 36.79 -22.00 -16.23
CA GLY A 224 38.17 -21.53 -16.17
C GLY A 224 38.46 -20.23 -16.94
N GLU A 225 37.48 -19.71 -17.67
CA GLU A 225 37.62 -18.49 -18.47
C GLU A 225 37.72 -17.25 -17.56
N ILE A 226 38.63 -16.34 -17.89
CA ILE A 226 38.79 -15.04 -17.19
C ILE A 226 38.21 -13.94 -18.08
N VAL A 227 37.10 -13.39 -17.68
CA VAL A 227 36.38 -12.31 -18.37
C VAL A 227 36.11 -11.17 -17.46
N ASP A 228 36.04 -9.94 -17.98
CA ASP A 228 35.51 -8.79 -17.26
C ASP A 228 33.99 -8.65 -17.48
N ALA A 229 33.33 -7.86 -16.62
CA ALA A 229 31.88 -7.73 -16.65
C ALA A 229 31.35 -7.07 -17.94
N GLU A 230 32.07 -6.08 -18.48
CA GLU A 230 31.64 -5.37 -19.69
C GLU A 230 31.76 -6.25 -20.93
N SER A 231 32.85 -7.01 -21.09
CA SER A 231 33.01 -7.94 -22.20
C SER A 231 32.12 -9.17 -22.10
N LEU A 232 31.70 -9.56 -20.90
CA LEU A 232 30.76 -10.67 -20.66
C LEU A 232 29.31 -10.30 -20.97
N GLY A 233 28.86 -9.15 -20.52
CA GLY A 233 27.45 -8.76 -20.60
C GLY A 233 27.20 -7.26 -20.39
N GLY A 234 28.06 -6.42 -20.92
CA GLY A 234 27.88 -4.97 -20.92
C GLY A 234 27.03 -4.46 -22.08
N ALA A 235 26.85 -3.15 -22.12
CA ALA A 235 25.97 -2.48 -23.06
C ALA A 235 26.30 -2.76 -24.53
N GLU A 236 27.59 -2.70 -24.91
CA GLU A 236 28.01 -2.95 -26.26
C GLU A 236 27.69 -4.39 -26.70
N VAL A 237 27.88 -5.36 -25.82
CA VAL A 237 27.58 -6.76 -26.10
C VAL A 237 26.09 -6.96 -26.35
N HIS A 238 25.26 -6.41 -25.48
CA HIS A 238 23.82 -6.67 -25.52
C HIS A 238 23.07 -5.86 -26.57
N CYS A 239 23.54 -4.67 -26.93
CA CYS A 239 22.94 -3.90 -28.01
C CYS A 239 23.43 -4.27 -29.42
N SER A 240 24.65 -4.86 -29.56
CA SER A 240 25.22 -5.10 -30.90
C SER A 240 25.40 -6.55 -31.28
N ARG A 241 25.53 -7.47 -30.29
CA ARG A 241 25.83 -8.89 -30.56
C ARG A 241 24.73 -9.84 -30.14
N SER A 242 24.30 -9.75 -28.86
CA SER A 242 23.32 -10.69 -28.30
C SER A 242 21.86 -10.26 -28.54
N GLY A 243 21.60 -8.96 -28.73
CA GLY A 243 20.25 -8.44 -28.91
C GLY A 243 19.38 -8.56 -27.67
N VAL A 244 19.97 -8.65 -26.47
CA VAL A 244 19.22 -8.72 -25.20
C VAL A 244 18.62 -7.36 -24.84
N THR A 245 19.24 -6.26 -25.26
CA THR A 245 18.76 -4.91 -25.04
C THR A 245 18.63 -4.14 -26.36
N ASP A 246 17.62 -3.25 -26.42
CA ASP A 246 17.23 -2.54 -27.63
C ASP A 246 17.94 -1.18 -27.75
N HIS A 247 18.20 -0.50 -26.63
CA HIS A 247 18.74 0.86 -26.62
C HIS A 247 20.01 0.99 -25.79
N PHE A 248 21.00 1.63 -26.39
CA PHE A 248 22.29 1.94 -25.80
C PHE A 248 22.26 3.35 -25.21
N ALA A 249 22.37 3.48 -23.89
CA ALA A 249 22.43 4.78 -23.20
C ALA A 249 23.86 5.14 -22.79
N LEU A 250 24.23 6.42 -22.91
CA LEU A 250 25.55 6.92 -22.57
C LEU A 250 25.78 7.04 -21.06
N ASP A 251 24.72 7.41 -20.33
CA ASP A 251 24.69 7.59 -18.89
C ASP A 251 23.26 7.44 -18.34
N ASP A 252 23.09 7.60 -17.03
CA ASP A 252 21.78 7.51 -16.35
C ASP A 252 20.75 8.49 -16.93
N ARG A 253 21.14 9.72 -17.25
CA ARG A 253 20.23 10.75 -17.78
C ARG A 253 19.73 10.37 -19.16
N HIS A 254 20.63 9.93 -20.03
CA HIS A 254 20.26 9.47 -21.37
C HIS A 254 19.34 8.24 -21.29
N ALA A 255 19.58 7.30 -20.37
CA ALA A 255 18.72 6.15 -20.16
C ALA A 255 17.30 6.54 -19.73
N LEU A 256 17.18 7.50 -18.82
CA LEU A 256 15.87 8.01 -18.39
C LEU A 256 15.15 8.77 -19.51
N GLN A 257 15.89 9.49 -20.37
CA GLN A 257 15.32 10.13 -21.55
C GLN A 257 14.77 9.08 -22.52
N LEU A 258 15.54 8.03 -22.85
CA LEU A 258 15.08 6.94 -23.70
C LEU A 258 13.85 6.24 -23.12
N ALA A 259 13.81 6.01 -21.80
CA ALA A 259 12.63 5.46 -21.14
C ALA A 259 11.40 6.38 -21.28
N ARG A 260 11.57 7.69 -21.16
CA ARG A 260 10.50 8.66 -21.39
C ARG A 260 10.03 8.66 -22.86
N GLU A 261 10.94 8.51 -23.79
CA GLU A 261 10.63 8.38 -25.23
C GLU A 261 9.84 7.10 -25.48
N ALA A 262 10.28 5.95 -24.95
CA ALA A 262 9.55 4.66 -25.05
C ALA A 262 8.11 4.80 -24.53
N VAL A 263 7.91 5.44 -23.37
CA VAL A 263 6.56 5.70 -22.83
C VAL A 263 5.73 6.59 -23.76
N SER A 264 6.34 7.57 -24.42
CA SER A 264 5.62 8.49 -25.33
C SER A 264 5.02 7.78 -26.56
N TYR A 265 5.59 6.64 -26.95
CA TYR A 265 5.14 5.85 -28.10
C TYR A 265 4.18 4.70 -27.74
N LEU A 266 3.78 4.55 -26.48
CA LEU A 266 2.86 3.47 -26.05
C LEU A 266 1.47 3.55 -26.67
N ASN A 267 1.11 4.68 -27.27
CA ASN A 267 -0.19 4.92 -27.93
C ASN A 267 -1.39 4.54 -27.04
N ARG A 268 -1.31 4.84 -25.76
CA ARG A 268 -2.37 4.52 -24.79
C ARG A 268 -3.22 5.75 -24.51
N LYS A 269 -4.52 5.54 -24.48
CA LYS A 269 -5.48 6.55 -24.00
C LYS A 269 -6.12 6.04 -22.71
N LYS A 270 -6.22 6.95 -21.75
CA LYS A 270 -6.99 6.72 -20.54
C LYS A 270 -8.47 6.94 -20.87
N ASP A 271 -9.23 5.85 -20.86
CA ASP A 271 -10.67 5.90 -21.06
C ASP A 271 -11.36 5.92 -19.70
N ASN A 272 -11.56 7.12 -19.15
CA ASN A 272 -12.21 7.29 -17.86
C ASN A 272 -13.72 7.05 -17.99
N PRO A 273 -14.28 5.96 -17.46
CA PRO A 273 -15.70 5.64 -17.60
C PRO A 273 -16.61 6.48 -16.69
N LEU A 274 -16.05 7.32 -15.83
CA LEU A 274 -16.81 8.08 -14.82
C LEU A 274 -17.18 9.49 -15.32
N GLU A 275 -18.37 9.94 -14.91
CA GLU A 275 -18.79 11.34 -15.07
C GLU A 275 -17.96 12.23 -14.13
N MET A 276 -16.93 12.87 -14.68
CA MET A 276 -16.09 13.81 -13.95
C MET A 276 -16.75 15.16 -13.80
N ARG A 277 -16.51 15.82 -12.67
CA ARG A 277 -16.85 17.23 -12.45
C ARG A 277 -15.61 18.03 -12.08
N GLU A 278 -15.72 19.35 -12.12
CA GLU A 278 -14.68 20.22 -11.59
C GLU A 278 -14.45 19.92 -10.10
N SER A 279 -13.18 19.83 -9.69
CA SER A 279 -12.81 19.62 -8.30
C SER A 279 -13.10 20.86 -7.47
N VAL A 280 -13.79 20.69 -6.37
CA VAL A 280 -14.11 21.76 -5.42
C VAL A 280 -13.45 21.46 -4.08
N SER A 281 -12.82 22.47 -3.48
CA SER A 281 -12.26 22.31 -2.13
C SER A 281 -13.35 21.98 -1.11
N PRO A 282 -13.06 21.15 -0.08
CA PRO A 282 -13.96 20.98 1.05
C PRO A 282 -14.35 22.32 1.68
N ALA A 283 -15.53 22.40 2.28
CA ALA A 283 -15.99 23.60 2.97
C ALA A 283 -15.24 23.89 4.29
N TYR A 284 -14.53 22.89 4.80
CA TYR A 284 -13.78 22.96 6.06
C TYR A 284 -12.29 22.66 5.82
N PRO A 285 -11.36 23.33 6.54
CA PRO A 285 -9.93 23.08 6.45
C PRO A 285 -9.60 21.62 6.77
N ILE A 286 -8.74 21.01 5.97
CA ILE A 286 -8.38 19.60 6.14
C ILE A 286 -7.55 19.37 7.40
N GLU A 287 -6.79 20.35 7.85
CA GLU A 287 -5.96 20.32 9.05
C GLU A 287 -6.77 20.09 10.33
N GLU A 288 -8.06 20.42 10.31
CA GLU A 288 -8.96 20.16 11.43
C GLU A 288 -9.13 18.66 11.74
N ILE A 289 -8.76 17.77 10.80
CA ILE A 289 -8.76 16.31 11.05
C ILE A 289 -7.91 15.96 12.28
N TYR A 290 -6.82 16.67 12.52
CA TYR A 290 -5.95 16.42 13.67
C TYR A 290 -6.69 16.56 15.01
N GLY A 291 -7.52 17.58 15.15
CA GLY A 291 -8.30 17.79 16.38
C GLY A 291 -9.57 16.93 16.48
N ILE A 292 -10.03 16.37 15.34
CA ILE A 292 -11.22 15.50 15.29
C ILE A 292 -10.89 14.09 15.79
N VAL A 293 -9.74 13.56 15.39
CA VAL A 293 -9.35 12.17 15.66
C VAL A 293 -8.94 12.04 17.13
N SER A 294 -9.70 11.24 17.87
CA SER A 294 -9.39 11.00 19.28
C SER A 294 -7.99 10.40 19.47
N ARG A 295 -7.24 10.94 20.43
CA ARG A 295 -5.95 10.39 20.88
C ARG A 295 -6.06 9.01 21.53
N ASP A 296 -7.26 8.63 21.97
CA ASP A 296 -7.55 7.34 22.56
C ASP A 296 -8.56 6.60 21.68
N THR A 297 -8.14 5.47 21.12
CA THR A 297 -8.93 4.65 20.19
C THR A 297 -10.22 4.08 20.83
N ARG A 298 -10.34 4.12 22.17
CA ARG A 298 -11.55 3.71 22.88
C ARG A 298 -12.68 4.74 22.79
N TYR A 299 -12.35 6.00 22.48
CA TYR A 299 -13.34 7.06 22.34
C TYR A 299 -13.67 7.29 20.85
N PRO A 300 -14.91 6.99 20.43
CA PRO A 300 -15.32 7.20 19.06
C PRO A 300 -15.45 8.69 18.75
N TYR A 301 -15.15 9.06 17.52
CA TYR A 301 -15.43 10.39 16.99
C TYR A 301 -16.43 10.29 15.83
N LYS A 302 -17.10 11.40 15.52
CA LYS A 302 -18.10 11.43 14.44
C LYS A 302 -17.40 11.39 13.08
N VAL A 303 -17.46 10.25 12.40
CA VAL A 303 -16.78 10.05 11.10
C VAL A 303 -17.25 11.03 10.01
N LYS A 304 -18.46 11.58 10.11
CA LYS A 304 -18.95 12.63 9.20
C LYS A 304 -18.08 13.89 9.22
N GLU A 305 -17.45 14.20 10.35
CA GLU A 305 -16.52 15.33 10.44
C GLU A 305 -15.26 15.09 9.60
N VAL A 306 -14.76 13.85 9.57
CA VAL A 306 -13.66 13.47 8.68
C VAL A 306 -14.12 13.52 7.22
N ILE A 307 -15.27 12.92 6.90
CA ILE A 307 -15.83 12.93 5.54
C ILE A 307 -15.95 14.36 5.02
N ALA A 308 -16.47 15.29 5.83
CA ALA A 308 -16.67 16.69 5.43
C ALA A 308 -15.37 17.40 5.02
N ARG A 309 -14.20 16.94 5.48
CA ARG A 309 -12.89 17.52 5.16
C ARG A 309 -12.16 16.80 4.01
N LEU A 310 -12.74 15.71 3.52
CA LEU A 310 -12.17 14.95 2.41
C LEU A 310 -12.91 15.17 1.08
N ILE A 311 -14.22 15.42 1.12
CA ILE A 311 -15.06 15.44 -0.07
C ILE A 311 -15.25 16.83 -0.65
N ASP A 312 -15.51 16.90 -1.96
CA ASP A 312 -15.74 18.13 -2.71
C ASP A 312 -16.92 18.91 -2.14
N GLY A 313 -16.68 20.20 -1.77
CA GLY A 313 -17.69 21.09 -1.21
C GLY A 313 -18.33 20.61 0.10
N SER A 314 -17.80 19.57 0.72
CA SER A 314 -18.42 18.86 1.86
C SER A 314 -19.85 18.37 1.57
N ASP A 315 -20.15 18.14 0.28
CA ASP A 315 -21.47 17.74 -0.19
C ASP A 315 -21.62 16.23 -0.16
N PHE A 316 -22.52 15.73 0.70
CA PHE A 316 -22.69 14.32 0.98
C PHE A 316 -24.14 13.88 0.84
N HIS A 317 -24.38 12.93 -0.08
CA HIS A 317 -25.70 12.31 -0.22
C HIS A 317 -25.76 11.04 0.63
N GLU A 318 -26.12 11.19 1.90
CA GLU A 318 -26.16 10.08 2.87
C GLU A 318 -27.28 9.08 2.54
N PHE A 319 -26.91 7.81 2.47
CA PHE A 319 -27.82 6.69 2.25
C PHE A 319 -28.31 6.12 3.58
N LYS A 320 -29.63 5.96 3.72
CA LYS A 320 -30.29 5.42 4.94
C LYS A 320 -29.78 6.08 6.24
N ALA A 321 -29.73 7.41 6.30
CA ALA A 321 -29.22 8.18 7.43
C ALA A 321 -29.85 7.82 8.78
N ARG A 322 -31.09 7.31 8.81
CA ARG A 322 -31.83 6.96 10.04
C ARG A 322 -31.76 5.48 10.42
N TYR A 323 -31.17 4.62 9.57
CA TYR A 323 -31.04 3.17 9.74
C TYR A 323 -29.56 2.77 9.80
N GLY A 324 -29.18 1.83 10.67
CA GLY A 324 -27.79 1.37 10.81
C GLY A 324 -26.83 2.51 11.07
N LYS A 325 -27.07 3.31 12.12
CA LYS A 325 -26.39 4.60 12.37
C LYS A 325 -24.89 4.46 12.70
N THR A 326 -24.43 3.27 13.07
CA THR A 326 -23.03 2.99 13.35
C THR A 326 -22.18 2.74 12.10
N LEU A 327 -22.84 2.74 10.92
CA LEU A 327 -22.17 2.78 9.63
C LEU A 327 -22.73 3.93 8.81
N VAL A 328 -21.88 4.83 8.34
CA VAL A 328 -22.22 5.93 7.44
C VAL A 328 -21.95 5.49 6.01
N CYS A 329 -22.95 5.53 5.16
CA CYS A 329 -22.84 5.25 3.73
C CYS A 329 -23.39 6.43 2.93
N GLY A 330 -22.75 6.81 1.84
CA GLY A 330 -23.27 7.88 0.99
C GLY A 330 -22.42 8.15 -0.25
N PHE A 331 -22.99 8.88 -1.19
CA PHE A 331 -22.31 9.33 -2.39
C PHE A 331 -21.71 10.71 -2.20
N ALA A 332 -20.52 10.90 -2.74
CA ALA A 332 -19.77 12.15 -2.71
C ALA A 332 -18.90 12.28 -3.97
N ARG A 333 -18.08 13.32 -4.00
CA ARG A 333 -16.99 13.47 -4.96
C ARG A 333 -15.68 13.76 -4.26
N ILE A 334 -14.59 13.27 -4.82
CA ILE A 334 -13.22 13.59 -4.41
C ILE A 334 -12.44 13.94 -5.67
N HIS A 335 -11.88 15.14 -5.73
CA HIS A 335 -11.23 15.66 -6.93
C HIS A 335 -12.07 15.49 -8.21
N GLY A 336 -13.39 15.69 -8.09
CA GLY A 336 -14.33 15.54 -9.20
C GLY A 336 -14.79 14.10 -9.48
N TYR A 337 -14.08 13.07 -8.99
CA TYR A 337 -14.46 11.66 -9.16
C TYR A 337 -15.69 11.33 -8.29
N PRO A 338 -16.76 10.72 -8.84
CA PRO A 338 -17.85 10.21 -8.05
C PRO A 338 -17.39 9.00 -7.24
N VAL A 339 -17.72 8.97 -5.95
CA VAL A 339 -17.33 7.91 -5.02
C VAL A 339 -18.48 7.52 -4.10
N GLY A 340 -18.50 6.24 -3.70
CA GLY A 340 -19.31 5.73 -2.61
C GLY A 340 -18.45 5.60 -1.36
N ILE A 341 -18.83 6.26 -0.27
CA ILE A 341 -18.12 6.20 1.01
C ILE A 341 -18.84 5.25 1.94
N VAL A 342 -18.08 4.32 2.55
CA VAL A 342 -18.51 3.41 3.62
C VAL A 342 -17.60 3.67 4.81
N ALA A 343 -18.13 4.21 5.89
CA ALA A 343 -17.34 4.68 7.02
C ALA A 343 -17.90 4.21 8.36
N ASN A 344 -17.04 3.70 9.24
CA ASN A 344 -17.45 3.29 10.58
C ASN A 344 -17.75 4.53 11.45
N ASN A 345 -18.84 4.41 12.20
CA ASN A 345 -19.25 5.38 13.21
C ASN A 345 -19.57 4.68 14.55
N GLY A 346 -18.88 3.56 14.79
CA GLY A 346 -19.06 2.69 15.95
C GLY A 346 -19.00 1.20 15.59
N ILE A 347 -19.49 0.38 16.51
CA ILE A 347 -19.56 -1.09 16.37
C ILE A 347 -20.53 -1.48 15.24
N LEU A 348 -20.22 -2.54 14.51
CA LEU A 348 -21.10 -3.07 13.47
C LEU A 348 -22.22 -3.93 14.07
N PHE A 349 -23.46 -3.53 13.83
CA PHE A 349 -24.68 -4.30 14.12
C PHE A 349 -25.24 -4.93 12.84
N SER A 350 -26.24 -5.82 12.98
CA SER A 350 -26.93 -6.45 11.84
C SER A 350 -27.50 -5.42 10.87
N ASP A 351 -28.15 -4.39 11.36
CA ASP A 351 -28.72 -3.31 10.55
C ASP A 351 -27.64 -2.51 9.79
N SER A 352 -26.50 -2.27 10.43
CA SER A 352 -25.35 -1.61 9.81
C SER A 352 -24.74 -2.48 8.70
N ALA A 353 -24.60 -3.79 8.94
CA ALA A 353 -24.12 -4.74 7.95
C ALA A 353 -25.06 -4.83 6.73
N LEU A 354 -26.36 -4.89 6.95
CA LEU A 354 -27.38 -4.89 5.88
C LEU A 354 -27.37 -3.58 5.08
N LYS A 355 -27.21 -2.44 5.75
CA LYS A 355 -27.06 -1.13 5.10
C LYS A 355 -25.82 -1.10 4.20
N GLY A 356 -24.67 -1.54 4.74
CA GLY A 356 -23.39 -1.61 4.00
C GLY A 356 -23.52 -2.53 2.78
N THR A 357 -24.07 -3.72 2.95
CA THR A 357 -24.33 -4.68 1.86
C THR A 357 -25.10 -4.03 0.72
N HIS A 358 -26.25 -3.43 1.03
CA HIS A 358 -27.09 -2.79 0.03
C HIS A 358 -26.39 -1.64 -0.69
N PHE A 359 -25.66 -0.80 0.06
CA PHE A 359 -24.95 0.34 -0.51
C PHE A 359 -23.80 -0.08 -1.44
N ILE A 360 -23.01 -1.09 -1.04
CA ILE A 360 -21.93 -1.64 -1.86
C ILE A 360 -22.48 -2.21 -3.18
N GLN A 361 -23.57 -3.00 -3.12
CA GLN A 361 -24.22 -3.51 -4.32
C GLN A 361 -24.72 -2.38 -5.25
N MET A 362 -25.27 -1.31 -4.68
CA MET A 362 -25.72 -0.16 -5.45
C MET A 362 -24.57 0.58 -6.12
N CYS A 363 -23.43 0.74 -5.45
CA CYS A 363 -22.21 1.29 -6.06
C CYS A 363 -21.70 0.42 -7.21
N ASN A 364 -21.70 -0.90 -7.04
CA ASN A 364 -21.35 -1.82 -8.12
C ASN A 364 -22.26 -1.67 -9.35
N LYS A 365 -23.58 -1.61 -9.15
CA LYS A 365 -24.54 -1.41 -10.26
C LYS A 365 -24.39 -0.07 -10.99
N ARG A 366 -23.80 0.92 -10.34
CA ARG A 366 -23.57 2.26 -10.88
C ARG A 366 -22.13 2.49 -11.34
N ASN A 367 -21.26 1.49 -11.25
CA ASN A 367 -19.83 1.57 -11.53
C ASN A 367 -19.12 2.69 -10.74
N ILE A 368 -19.55 2.93 -9.49
CA ILE A 368 -18.98 3.98 -8.62
C ILE A 368 -17.92 3.35 -7.71
N PRO A 369 -16.66 3.83 -7.75
CA PRO A 369 -15.60 3.39 -6.84
C PRO A 369 -15.98 3.54 -5.36
N LEU A 370 -15.50 2.63 -4.53
CA LEU A 370 -15.78 2.58 -3.09
C LEU A 370 -14.57 3.05 -2.28
N ILE A 371 -14.83 3.90 -1.29
CA ILE A 371 -13.85 4.32 -0.29
C ILE A 371 -14.32 3.84 1.07
N PHE A 372 -13.46 3.06 1.74
CA PHE A 372 -13.70 2.55 3.08
C PHE A 372 -12.85 3.36 4.08
N LEU A 373 -13.52 3.97 5.05
CA LEU A 373 -12.86 4.64 6.19
C LEU A 373 -13.04 3.74 7.41
N GLN A 374 -12.00 3.02 7.79
CA GLN A 374 -12.03 2.06 8.88
C GLN A 374 -11.73 2.71 10.22
N ASN A 375 -12.67 2.62 11.13
CA ASN A 375 -12.50 2.81 12.57
C ASN A 375 -13.46 1.85 13.28
N VAL A 376 -13.12 0.56 13.28
CA VAL A 376 -14.01 -0.53 13.69
C VAL A 376 -13.39 -1.38 14.80
N SER A 377 -14.13 -1.55 15.88
CA SER A 377 -13.78 -2.45 16.99
C SER A 377 -14.26 -3.89 16.79
N GLY A 378 -15.10 -4.14 15.77
CA GLY A 378 -15.66 -5.45 15.44
C GLY A 378 -17.16 -5.42 15.21
N PHE A 379 -17.73 -6.60 15.04
CA PHE A 379 -19.18 -6.82 15.10
C PHE A 379 -19.64 -6.92 16.54
N MET A 380 -20.88 -6.54 16.82
CA MET A 380 -21.49 -6.69 18.14
C MET A 380 -21.59 -8.17 18.51
N VAL A 381 -21.15 -8.48 19.72
CA VAL A 381 -21.18 -9.84 20.29
C VAL A 381 -22.27 -9.96 21.35
N GLY A 382 -22.59 -11.20 21.72
CA GLY A 382 -23.51 -11.50 22.81
C GLY A 382 -24.80 -12.18 22.34
N LYS A 383 -25.49 -12.86 23.27
CA LYS A 383 -26.65 -13.74 23.00
C LYS A 383 -27.73 -13.09 22.13
N ALA A 384 -28.04 -11.81 22.37
CA ALA A 384 -29.08 -11.12 21.60
C ALA A 384 -28.65 -10.92 20.13
N SER A 385 -27.39 -10.53 19.88
CA SER A 385 -26.85 -10.33 18.54
C SER A 385 -26.70 -11.66 17.79
N GLU A 386 -26.20 -12.69 18.45
CA GLU A 386 -26.07 -14.03 17.84
C GLU A 386 -27.45 -14.59 17.46
N ASN A 387 -28.42 -14.54 18.37
CA ASN A 387 -29.76 -15.01 18.12
C ASN A 387 -30.53 -14.21 17.03
N SER A 388 -30.16 -12.94 16.82
CA SER A 388 -30.72 -12.11 15.75
C SER A 388 -30.08 -12.36 14.38
N GLY A 389 -29.01 -13.17 14.31
CA GLY A 389 -28.34 -13.55 13.08
C GLY A 389 -27.22 -12.62 12.63
N ILE A 390 -26.51 -11.99 13.56
CA ILE A 390 -25.37 -11.09 13.26
C ILE A 390 -24.33 -11.76 12.36
N ALA A 391 -24.04 -13.05 12.56
CA ALA A 391 -23.10 -13.80 11.73
C ALA A 391 -23.55 -13.86 10.27
N LYS A 392 -24.83 -14.12 10.03
CA LYS A 392 -25.44 -14.13 8.69
C LYS A 392 -25.43 -12.75 8.04
N ASP A 393 -25.78 -11.73 8.77
CA ASP A 393 -25.87 -10.36 8.25
C ASP A 393 -24.49 -9.75 8.02
N GLY A 394 -23.53 -10.03 8.92
CA GLY A 394 -22.12 -9.69 8.73
C GLY A 394 -21.52 -10.38 7.50
N ALA A 395 -21.81 -11.68 7.32
CA ALA A 395 -21.35 -12.43 6.14
C ALA A 395 -21.87 -11.84 4.81
N LYS A 396 -23.08 -11.28 4.79
CA LYS A 396 -23.59 -10.57 3.59
C LYS A 396 -22.72 -9.37 3.23
N MET A 397 -22.33 -8.55 4.21
CA MET A 397 -21.46 -7.40 3.97
C MET A 397 -20.07 -7.85 3.50
N VAL A 398 -19.49 -8.85 4.16
CA VAL A 398 -18.21 -9.46 3.76
C VAL A 398 -18.27 -9.99 2.33
N THR A 399 -19.36 -10.69 1.97
CA THR A 399 -19.58 -11.19 0.59
C THR A 399 -19.70 -10.05 -0.41
N ALA A 400 -20.44 -8.99 -0.08
CA ALA A 400 -20.60 -7.82 -0.96
C ALA A 400 -19.25 -7.13 -1.23
N VAL A 401 -18.39 -7.00 -0.21
CA VAL A 401 -17.03 -6.45 -0.35
C VAL A 401 -16.16 -7.37 -1.21
N ALA A 402 -16.18 -8.67 -0.94
CA ALA A 402 -15.35 -9.66 -1.64
C ALA A 402 -15.71 -9.78 -3.12
N THR A 403 -17.00 -9.67 -3.46
CA THR A 403 -17.50 -9.79 -4.84
C THR A 403 -17.69 -8.44 -5.54
N SER A 404 -17.25 -7.35 -4.93
CA SER A 404 -17.27 -6.02 -5.54
C SER A 404 -16.24 -5.93 -6.66
N HIS A 405 -16.70 -5.48 -7.84
CA HIS A 405 -15.87 -5.33 -9.04
C HIS A 405 -15.43 -3.87 -9.33
N VAL A 406 -16.04 -2.91 -8.64
CA VAL A 406 -15.57 -1.52 -8.72
C VAL A 406 -14.27 -1.33 -7.94
N PRO A 407 -13.41 -0.37 -8.32
CA PRO A 407 -12.23 -0.03 -7.54
C PRO A 407 -12.57 0.25 -6.08
N LYS A 408 -11.83 -0.35 -5.16
CA LYS A 408 -11.99 -0.19 -3.71
C LYS A 408 -10.70 0.42 -3.15
N PHE A 409 -10.85 1.41 -2.28
CA PHE A 409 -9.75 2.03 -1.56
C PHE A 409 -10.06 2.04 -0.07
N THR A 410 -9.05 1.78 0.77
CA THR A 410 -9.24 1.71 2.21
C THR A 410 -8.26 2.63 2.91
N ILE A 411 -8.78 3.43 3.85
CA ILE A 411 -7.98 4.20 4.81
C ILE A 411 -8.34 3.70 6.20
N ILE A 412 -7.36 3.18 6.93
CA ILE A 412 -7.53 2.83 8.35
C ILE A 412 -7.26 4.10 9.15
N ILE A 413 -8.33 4.74 9.59
CA ILE A 413 -8.33 6.04 10.28
C ILE A 413 -8.32 5.91 11.81
N GLY A 414 -8.34 4.68 12.32
CA GLY A 414 -8.37 4.34 13.75
C GLY A 414 -8.22 2.84 13.94
N GLY A 415 -9.11 2.23 14.71
CA GLY A 415 -9.11 0.78 14.94
C GLY A 415 -9.50 -0.03 13.70
N SER A 416 -8.88 -1.19 13.51
CA SER A 416 -9.23 -2.18 12.50
C SER A 416 -9.11 -3.58 13.10
N PHE A 417 -10.20 -4.05 13.73
CA PHE A 417 -10.18 -5.26 14.55
C PHE A 417 -11.11 -6.36 14.03
N GLY A 418 -10.59 -7.60 14.09
CA GLY A 418 -11.34 -8.83 13.82
C GLY A 418 -12.06 -8.85 12.47
N ALA A 419 -13.22 -9.48 12.41
CA ALA A 419 -14.03 -9.57 11.19
C ALA A 419 -14.58 -8.21 10.70
N GLY A 420 -14.53 -7.17 11.53
CA GLY A 420 -14.80 -5.79 11.12
C GLY A 420 -13.84 -5.32 10.02
N ASN A 421 -12.55 -5.70 10.09
CA ASN A 421 -11.57 -5.47 9.04
C ASN A 421 -12.04 -6.06 7.70
N TYR A 422 -12.59 -7.26 7.69
CA TYR A 422 -13.07 -7.94 6.48
C TYR A 422 -14.26 -7.22 5.85
N ALA A 423 -15.25 -6.88 6.66
CA ALA A 423 -16.44 -6.15 6.23
C ALA A 423 -16.14 -4.73 5.70
N MET A 424 -15.03 -4.15 6.14
CA MET A 424 -14.57 -2.82 5.75
C MET A 424 -13.41 -2.84 4.74
N CYS A 425 -13.29 -3.92 3.96
CA CYS A 425 -12.31 -4.06 2.89
C CYS A 425 -10.85 -3.94 3.38
N GLY A 426 -10.47 -4.79 4.37
CA GLY A 426 -9.06 -4.94 4.76
C GLY A 426 -8.21 -5.56 3.67
N ARG A 427 -6.91 -5.70 3.91
CA ARG A 427 -5.91 -6.12 2.91
C ARG A 427 -6.28 -7.40 2.15
N ALA A 428 -6.82 -8.41 2.86
CA ALA A 428 -7.23 -9.69 2.27
C ALA A 428 -8.42 -9.59 1.29
N TYR A 429 -9.15 -8.47 1.30
CA TYR A 429 -10.30 -8.22 0.43
C TYR A 429 -9.95 -7.39 -0.81
N GLN A 430 -8.67 -7.34 -1.13
CA GLN A 430 -8.13 -6.77 -2.36
C GLN A 430 -8.61 -5.34 -2.65
N PRO A 431 -8.41 -4.38 -1.73
CA PRO A 431 -8.49 -2.97 -2.14
C PRO A 431 -7.40 -2.69 -3.17
N ARG A 432 -7.69 -1.85 -4.16
CA ARG A 432 -6.69 -1.38 -5.12
C ARG A 432 -5.48 -0.82 -4.40
N MET A 433 -5.72 -0.05 -3.34
CA MET A 433 -4.71 0.45 -2.41
C MET A 433 -5.32 0.61 -1.02
N LEU A 434 -4.47 0.47 0.00
CA LEU A 434 -4.84 0.61 1.41
C LEU A 434 -3.75 1.38 2.15
N TRP A 435 -4.16 2.37 2.93
CA TRP A 435 -3.26 3.16 3.78
C TRP A 435 -3.73 3.18 5.23
N MET A 436 -2.79 3.49 6.11
CA MET A 436 -3.05 3.69 7.54
C MET A 436 -2.68 5.13 7.94
N TRP A 437 -3.43 5.69 8.88
CA TRP A 437 -3.00 6.89 9.61
C TRP A 437 -2.04 6.50 10.75
N PRO A 438 -1.19 7.42 11.24
CA PRO A 438 -0.20 7.09 12.27
C PRO A 438 -0.81 6.72 13.64
N ASN A 439 -2.07 7.10 13.90
CA ASN A 439 -2.84 6.69 15.09
C ASN A 439 -3.54 5.34 14.94
N ALA A 440 -3.52 4.71 13.77
CA ALA A 440 -4.26 3.48 13.52
C ALA A 440 -3.73 2.28 14.32
N ARG A 441 -4.61 1.28 14.55
CA ARG A 441 -4.24 -0.01 15.15
C ARG A 441 -4.95 -1.13 14.42
N ILE A 442 -4.23 -2.23 14.18
CA ILE A 442 -4.75 -3.41 13.49
C ILE A 442 -4.39 -4.69 14.22
N SER A 443 -5.38 -5.51 14.57
CA SER A 443 -5.18 -6.84 15.14
C SER A 443 -6.49 -7.66 15.13
N VAL A 444 -6.43 -8.90 15.64
CA VAL A 444 -7.62 -9.75 15.80
C VAL A 444 -8.66 -9.11 16.73
N MET A 445 -8.20 -8.45 17.80
CA MET A 445 -9.01 -7.69 18.76
C MET A 445 -8.14 -6.67 19.49
N GLY A 446 -8.71 -5.71 20.19
CA GLY A 446 -7.93 -4.76 21.00
C GLY A 446 -7.16 -5.48 22.12
N GLY A 447 -5.95 -5.01 22.46
CA GLY A 447 -5.06 -5.62 23.44
C GLY A 447 -5.69 -5.77 24.83
N GLU A 448 -6.50 -4.80 25.26
CA GLU A 448 -7.26 -4.89 26.51
C GLU A 448 -8.28 -6.04 26.48
N GLN A 449 -8.98 -6.20 25.38
CA GLN A 449 -9.95 -7.27 25.19
C GLN A 449 -9.25 -8.64 25.15
N ALA A 450 -8.14 -8.73 24.40
CA ALA A 450 -7.36 -9.97 24.29
C ALA A 450 -6.80 -10.41 25.64
N SER A 451 -6.19 -9.50 26.39
CA SER A 451 -5.65 -9.77 27.72
C SER A 451 -6.74 -10.22 28.70
N SER A 452 -7.92 -9.59 28.66
CA SER A 452 -9.06 -9.96 29.50
C SER A 452 -9.63 -11.34 29.19
N VAL A 453 -9.75 -11.70 27.89
CA VAL A 453 -10.21 -13.04 27.47
C VAL A 453 -9.23 -14.12 27.98
N LEU A 454 -7.93 -13.92 27.73
CA LEU A 454 -6.90 -14.87 28.15
C LEU A 454 -6.80 -14.97 29.69
N ALA A 455 -6.96 -13.86 30.40
CA ALA A 455 -7.00 -13.85 31.86
C ALA A 455 -8.21 -14.63 32.41
N THR A 456 -9.39 -14.48 31.79
CA THR A 456 -10.58 -15.26 32.19
C THR A 456 -10.34 -16.75 32.04
N ILE A 457 -9.80 -17.20 30.88
CA ILE A 457 -9.47 -18.62 30.66
C ILE A 457 -8.46 -19.12 31.67
N ARG A 458 -7.44 -18.31 31.99
CA ARG A 458 -6.43 -18.65 33.00
C ARG A 458 -7.00 -18.74 34.40
N ARG A 459 -7.87 -17.78 34.78
CA ARG A 459 -8.56 -17.75 36.07
C ARG A 459 -9.41 -19.00 36.26
N ASP A 460 -10.25 -19.34 35.27
CA ASP A 460 -11.11 -20.53 35.32
C ASP A 460 -10.28 -21.80 35.53
N ALA A 461 -9.10 -21.92 34.91
CA ALA A 461 -8.20 -23.07 35.07
C ALA A 461 -7.57 -23.13 36.49
N VAL A 462 -7.16 -21.97 37.06
CA VAL A 462 -6.59 -21.89 38.42
C VAL A 462 -7.66 -22.22 39.46
N GLU A 463 -8.87 -21.70 39.35
CA GLU A 463 -9.99 -22.00 40.24
C GLU A 463 -10.40 -23.46 40.15
N ALA A 464 -10.42 -24.06 38.95
CA ALA A 464 -10.69 -25.49 38.77
C ALA A 464 -9.63 -26.39 39.43
N ALA A 465 -8.37 -25.91 39.58
CA ALA A 465 -7.32 -26.58 40.32
C ALA A 465 -7.41 -26.40 41.84
N GLY A 466 -8.38 -25.62 42.34
CA GLY A 466 -8.56 -25.30 43.76
C GLY A 466 -7.60 -24.22 44.27
N GLU A 467 -6.97 -23.48 43.39
CA GLU A 467 -6.05 -22.40 43.71
C GLU A 467 -6.75 -21.03 43.59
N THR A 468 -6.15 -20.00 44.19
CA THR A 468 -6.62 -18.62 44.09
C THR A 468 -5.65 -17.78 43.23
N TRP A 469 -6.20 -16.95 42.38
CA TRP A 469 -5.42 -16.02 41.55
C TRP A 469 -5.65 -14.58 41.99
N SER A 470 -4.60 -13.92 42.45
CA SER A 470 -4.71 -12.57 42.96
C SER A 470 -4.94 -11.56 41.82
N VAL A 471 -5.48 -10.37 42.16
CA VAL A 471 -5.65 -9.26 41.19
C VAL A 471 -4.29 -8.81 40.64
N ASP A 472 -3.26 -8.79 41.49
CA ASP A 472 -1.91 -8.39 41.07
C ASP A 472 -1.28 -9.39 40.11
N ASP A 473 -1.48 -10.70 40.35
CA ASP A 473 -1.02 -11.74 39.44
C ASP A 473 -1.77 -11.70 38.10
N GLU A 474 -3.07 -11.39 38.14
CA GLU A 474 -3.85 -11.22 36.92
C GLU A 474 -3.36 -10.00 36.10
N GLU A 475 -3.09 -8.87 36.75
CA GLU A 475 -2.60 -7.69 36.07
C GLU A 475 -1.17 -7.91 35.50
N ALA A 476 -0.32 -8.57 36.26
CA ALA A 476 1.01 -9.01 35.78
C ALA A 476 0.94 -9.96 34.57
N PHE A 477 -0.08 -10.81 34.51
CA PHE A 477 -0.35 -11.67 33.35
C PHE A 477 -0.87 -10.89 32.13
N LYS A 478 -1.73 -9.88 32.34
CA LYS A 478 -2.33 -9.08 31.28
C LYS A 478 -1.34 -8.13 30.59
N GLN A 479 -0.40 -7.55 31.35
CA GLN A 479 0.45 -6.49 30.85
C GLN A 479 1.31 -6.90 29.65
N PRO A 480 2.05 -8.03 29.64
CA PRO A 480 2.81 -8.48 28.47
C PRO A 480 1.96 -8.69 27.22
N ILE A 481 0.69 -9.12 27.40
CA ILE A 481 -0.25 -9.34 26.30
C ILE A 481 -0.64 -7.99 25.69
N ARG A 482 -0.97 -6.99 26.51
CA ARG A 482 -1.27 -5.64 26.06
C ARG A 482 -0.10 -5.03 25.28
N ASP A 483 1.10 -5.16 25.81
CA ASP A 483 2.33 -4.62 25.20
C ASP A 483 2.61 -5.28 23.84
N SER A 484 2.45 -6.59 23.72
CA SER A 484 2.59 -7.31 22.44
C SER A 484 1.55 -6.83 21.41
N TYR A 485 0.28 -6.73 21.80
CA TYR A 485 -0.79 -6.25 20.91
C TYR A 485 -0.61 -4.80 20.49
N GLU A 486 -0.11 -3.93 21.39
CA GLU A 486 0.18 -2.53 21.04
C GLU A 486 1.34 -2.44 20.05
N GLN A 487 2.40 -3.21 20.26
CA GLN A 487 3.57 -3.25 19.37
C GLN A 487 3.22 -3.84 18.00
N GLU A 488 2.55 -5.00 17.97
CA GLU A 488 2.24 -5.72 16.74
C GLU A 488 1.09 -5.08 15.96
N GLY A 489 0.16 -4.41 16.66
CA GLY A 489 -0.95 -3.65 16.05
C GLY A 489 -0.55 -2.27 15.55
N HIS A 490 0.67 -1.82 15.82
CA HIS A 490 1.14 -0.48 15.46
C HIS A 490 1.30 -0.32 13.94
N PRO A 491 0.97 0.86 13.34
CA PRO A 491 1.07 1.06 11.89
C PRO A 491 2.48 0.85 11.35
N TYR A 492 3.53 1.14 12.11
CA TYR A 492 4.92 0.88 11.65
C TYR A 492 5.25 -0.61 11.61
N HIS A 493 4.66 -1.44 12.48
CA HIS A 493 4.80 -2.88 12.40
C HIS A 493 4.07 -3.45 11.17
N ALA A 494 2.87 -2.94 10.90
CA ALA A 494 2.04 -3.33 9.77
C ALA A 494 2.70 -2.96 8.43
N THR A 495 3.09 -1.69 8.26
CA THR A 495 3.67 -1.18 7.02
C THR A 495 5.04 -1.79 6.72
N ALA A 496 5.86 -2.08 7.76
CA ALA A 496 7.12 -2.79 7.60
C ALA A 496 6.93 -4.15 6.93
N ARG A 497 5.77 -4.80 7.14
CA ARG A 497 5.39 -6.11 6.61
C ARG A 497 4.48 -6.06 5.39
N LEU A 498 4.23 -4.85 4.86
CA LEU A 498 3.34 -4.62 3.69
C LEU A 498 1.90 -5.09 3.93
N TRP A 499 1.36 -4.86 5.14
CA TRP A 499 -0.08 -5.04 5.40
C TRP A 499 -0.90 -3.88 4.86
N ASP A 500 -0.23 -2.81 4.47
CA ASP A 500 -0.76 -1.62 3.81
C ASP A 500 0.15 -1.21 2.62
N ASP A 501 -0.21 -0.15 1.94
CA ASP A 501 0.58 0.48 0.89
C ASP A 501 1.27 1.78 1.39
N GLY A 502 1.22 2.04 2.69
CA GLY A 502 1.93 3.12 3.39
C GLY A 502 1.15 3.71 4.57
N VAL A 503 1.90 4.32 5.47
CA VAL A 503 1.35 5.21 6.52
C VAL A 503 1.40 6.62 5.97
N ILE A 504 0.26 7.33 6.01
CA ILE A 504 0.11 8.67 5.45
C ILE A 504 -0.29 9.68 6.53
N ASP A 505 0.10 10.93 6.32
CA ASP A 505 -0.45 12.05 7.08
C ASP A 505 -1.97 12.14 6.81
N PRO A 506 -2.82 12.28 7.86
CA PRO A 506 -4.26 12.45 7.68
C PRO A 506 -4.66 13.56 6.70
N ILE A 507 -3.91 14.66 6.63
CA ILE A 507 -4.19 15.77 5.71
C ILE A 507 -3.91 15.43 4.24
N ASP A 508 -3.05 14.45 3.97
CA ASP A 508 -2.75 14.00 2.60
C ASP A 508 -3.81 13.05 2.05
N THR A 509 -4.74 12.58 2.88
CA THR A 509 -5.73 11.54 2.52
C THR A 509 -6.51 11.90 1.25
N ARG A 510 -7.00 13.13 1.13
CA ARG A 510 -7.74 13.57 -0.05
C ARG A 510 -6.88 13.53 -1.31
N HIS A 511 -5.63 13.97 -1.23
CA HIS A 511 -4.68 13.98 -2.33
C HIS A 511 -4.31 12.55 -2.77
N VAL A 512 -3.97 11.70 -1.81
CA VAL A 512 -3.65 10.28 -2.04
C VAL A 512 -4.81 9.55 -2.70
N LEU A 513 -6.04 9.75 -2.22
CA LEU A 513 -7.24 9.18 -2.84
C LEU A 513 -7.47 9.70 -4.27
N GLY A 514 -7.20 10.97 -4.52
CA GLY A 514 -7.30 11.55 -5.86
C GLY A 514 -6.34 10.89 -6.85
N LEU A 515 -5.07 10.70 -6.45
CA LEU A 515 -4.06 10.01 -7.27
C LEU A 515 -4.44 8.53 -7.49
N ALA A 516 -4.90 7.85 -6.45
CA ALA A 516 -5.31 6.45 -6.54
C ALA A 516 -6.54 6.25 -7.44
N LEU A 517 -7.53 7.14 -7.34
CA LEU A 517 -8.70 7.15 -8.23
C LEU A 517 -8.27 7.40 -9.68
N SER A 518 -7.36 8.36 -9.90
CA SER A 518 -6.80 8.60 -11.23
C SER A 518 -6.12 7.34 -11.77
N ALA A 519 -5.21 6.73 -11.02
CA ALA A 519 -4.52 5.50 -11.42
C ALA A 519 -5.50 4.37 -11.77
N ALA A 520 -6.53 4.17 -10.94
CA ALA A 520 -7.51 3.10 -11.15
C ALA A 520 -8.37 3.28 -12.40
N MET A 521 -8.54 4.51 -12.88
CA MET A 521 -9.32 4.78 -14.09
C MET A 521 -8.55 4.49 -15.40
N ASN A 522 -7.34 3.95 -15.34
CA ASN A 522 -6.68 3.38 -16.52
C ASN A 522 -7.19 1.95 -16.83
N ALA A 523 -7.80 1.28 -15.86
CA ALA A 523 -8.43 -0.01 -16.04
C ALA A 523 -9.94 0.12 -16.30
N PRO A 524 -10.53 -0.73 -17.15
CA PRO A 524 -11.98 -0.78 -17.30
C PRO A 524 -12.62 -1.28 -16.00
N ILE A 525 -13.84 -0.80 -15.71
CA ILE A 525 -14.69 -1.37 -14.67
C ILE A 525 -15.48 -2.51 -15.31
N ASN A 526 -15.03 -3.73 -15.10
CA ASN A 526 -15.66 -4.91 -15.65
C ASN A 526 -16.97 -5.22 -14.91
N GLU A 527 -17.93 -5.85 -15.61
CA GLU A 527 -19.13 -6.37 -14.98
C GLU A 527 -18.78 -7.52 -14.03
N GLY A 528 -19.24 -7.43 -12.80
CA GLY A 528 -19.09 -8.47 -11.78
C GLY A 528 -20.41 -9.16 -11.47
N LYS A 529 -20.31 -10.38 -10.94
CA LYS A 529 -21.45 -11.14 -10.42
C LYS A 529 -21.31 -11.29 -8.92
N HIS A 530 -22.38 -10.99 -8.20
CA HIS A 530 -22.43 -11.30 -6.77
C HIS A 530 -22.73 -12.79 -6.58
N GLY A 531 -22.12 -13.38 -5.55
CA GLY A 531 -22.47 -14.72 -5.11
C GLY A 531 -23.86 -14.78 -4.43
N ILE A 532 -24.18 -15.93 -3.85
CA ILE A 532 -25.43 -16.12 -3.10
C ILE A 532 -25.30 -15.46 -1.73
N PHE A 533 -26.24 -14.57 -1.42
CA PHE A 533 -26.40 -13.99 -0.09
C PHE A 533 -27.33 -14.87 0.74
N ARG A 534 -26.86 -15.38 1.86
CA ARG A 534 -27.67 -16.17 2.78
C ARG A 534 -28.71 -15.26 3.46
N MET A 535 -29.99 -15.63 3.35
CA MET A 535 -31.14 -14.87 3.91
C MET A 535 -31.45 -15.27 5.35
#